data_3c348e3b7c341238c6647aa69126eb24
#
_entry.id   3c348e3b7c341238c6647aa69126eb24
#
_cell.length_a   1.000
_cell.length_b   1.000
_cell.length_c   1.000
_cell.angle_alpha   90.00
_cell.angle_beta   90.00
_cell.angle_gamma   90.00
#
_symmetry.space_group_name_H-M   'P 1'
#
loop_
_entity.id
_entity.type
_entity.pdbx_description
1 polymer ?
#
loop_
_entity_poly.entity_id
_entity_poly.type
_entity_poly.pdbx_seq_one_letter_code
_entity_poly.pdbx_strand_id
1 'polypeptide(L)'
;MKSIIVTGGAGFIGSNFILQNINKYKIINIDTLTYASNQNYLKSVSKSKNYKFYKINILNTKKIINLIKKYKPIYIFNFAAESHVDNSIKNSDKFINTNILGTHSLLKAVLRSKKILSTSFKFIQISTDEVFGDVKKNYLSKESDRYNPS
;
A
#
# COMPACT_ATOMS: atom_id res chain seq x y z
N MET A 1 20.64 5.20 -4.98
CA MET A 1 19.31 4.74 -5.43
C MET A 1 18.26 5.34 -4.50
N LYS A 2 17.19 5.91 -5.04
CA LYS A 2 16.08 6.49 -4.27
C LYS A 2 15.28 5.40 -3.56
N SER A 3 14.78 5.70 -2.35
CA SER A 3 13.99 4.74 -1.57
C SER A 3 12.50 4.95 -1.78
N ILE A 4 11.74 3.85 -1.77
CA ILE A 4 10.27 3.85 -1.73
C ILE A 4 9.77 2.91 -0.63
N ILE A 5 8.62 3.22 -0.05
CA ILE A 5 7.90 2.32 0.84
C ILE A 5 6.74 1.70 0.06
N VAL A 6 6.56 0.40 0.20
CA VAL A 6 5.44 -0.35 -0.35
C VAL A 6 4.74 -1.04 0.82
N THR A 7 3.46 -0.79 1.03
CA THR A 7 2.66 -1.51 2.02
C THR A 7 1.79 -2.55 1.32
N GLY A 8 1.53 -3.69 1.98
CA GLY A 8 0.83 -4.81 1.33
C GLY A 8 1.66 -5.48 0.22
N GLY A 9 2.99 -5.35 0.29
CA GLY A 9 3.87 -5.83 -0.77
C GLY A 9 4.07 -7.34 -0.78
N ALA A 10 3.56 -8.10 0.19
CA ALA A 10 3.53 -9.56 0.15
C ALA A 10 2.23 -10.10 -0.49
N GLY A 11 1.27 -9.24 -0.82
CA GLY A 11 0.08 -9.57 -1.60
C GLY A 11 0.38 -9.71 -3.10
N PHE A 12 -0.61 -10.18 -3.88
CA PHE A 12 -0.44 -10.45 -5.31
C PHE A 12 0.00 -9.21 -6.11
N ILE A 13 -0.73 -8.10 -6.02
CA ILE A 13 -0.42 -6.88 -6.80
C ILE A 13 0.87 -6.24 -6.29
N GLY A 14 1.01 -6.08 -4.96
CA GLY A 14 2.18 -5.45 -4.35
C GLY A 14 3.48 -6.19 -4.63
N SER A 15 3.47 -7.53 -4.64
CA SER A 15 4.66 -8.33 -4.96
C SER A 15 5.10 -8.17 -6.41
N ASN A 16 4.17 -8.16 -7.37
CA ASN A 16 4.47 -7.89 -8.78
C ASN A 16 5.05 -6.49 -8.97
N PHE A 17 4.49 -5.48 -8.30
CA PHE A 17 5.04 -4.13 -8.33
C PHE A 17 6.49 -4.10 -7.81
N ILE A 18 6.79 -4.80 -6.71
CA ILE A 18 8.14 -4.90 -6.14
C ILE A 18 9.10 -5.54 -7.14
N LEU A 19 8.74 -6.69 -7.73
CA LEU A 19 9.59 -7.42 -8.69
C LEU A 19 9.97 -6.56 -9.89
N GLN A 20 9.03 -5.78 -10.43
CA GLN A 20 9.27 -4.90 -11.58
C GLN A 20 10.12 -3.66 -11.25
N ASN A 21 10.19 -3.27 -9.98
CA ASN A 21 10.82 -2.02 -9.58
C ASN A 21 12.09 -2.16 -8.73
N ILE A 22 12.48 -3.41 -8.36
CA ILE A 22 13.62 -3.68 -7.47
C ILE A 22 14.96 -3.18 -8.02
N ASN A 23 15.09 -3.10 -9.33
CA ASN A 23 16.30 -2.60 -9.99
C ASN A 23 16.33 -1.06 -10.10
N LYS A 24 15.19 -0.38 -9.87
CA LYS A 24 15.06 1.08 -9.97
C LYS A 24 15.11 1.77 -8.62
N TYR A 25 14.60 1.09 -7.58
CA TYR A 25 14.44 1.68 -6.24
C TYR A 25 14.97 0.76 -5.15
N LYS A 26 15.37 1.38 -4.03
CA LYS A 26 15.50 0.68 -2.75
C LYS A 26 14.10 0.54 -2.16
N ILE A 27 13.61 -0.69 -2.07
CA ILE A 27 12.22 -0.99 -1.67
C ILE A 27 12.17 -1.42 -0.22
N ILE A 28 11.37 -0.71 0.55
CA ILE A 28 11.02 -1.00 1.93
C ILE A 28 9.61 -1.57 1.92
N ASN A 29 9.50 -2.89 1.94
CA ASN A 29 8.22 -3.60 1.97
C ASN A 29 7.71 -3.73 3.40
N ILE A 30 6.47 -3.32 3.62
CA ILE A 30 5.75 -3.40 4.90
C ILE A 30 4.51 -4.26 4.69
N ASP A 31 4.40 -5.34 5.46
CA ASP A 31 3.26 -6.24 5.40
C ASP A 31 3.01 -6.89 6.76
N THR A 32 1.78 -7.24 7.07
CA THR A 32 1.40 -7.97 8.29
C THR A 32 1.47 -9.48 8.11
N LEU A 33 1.54 -9.95 6.87
CA LEU A 33 1.47 -11.36 6.50
C LEU A 33 0.12 -11.98 6.91
N THR A 34 -0.95 -11.45 6.35
CA THR A 34 -2.30 -12.02 6.50
C THR A 34 -2.49 -13.22 5.57
N TYR A 35 -3.68 -13.81 5.56
CA TYR A 35 -4.04 -14.92 4.68
C TYR A 35 -3.84 -14.64 3.18
N ALA A 36 -3.94 -13.37 2.77
CA ALA A 36 -3.76 -12.94 1.38
C ALA A 36 -2.29 -12.72 0.99
N SER A 37 -1.36 -12.88 1.94
CA SER A 37 0.07 -12.65 1.71
C SER A 37 0.80 -13.96 1.41
N ASN A 38 1.72 -13.92 0.43
CA ASN A 38 2.60 -15.04 0.13
C ASN A 38 4.04 -14.56 -0.08
N GLN A 39 4.91 -14.83 0.89
CA GLN A 39 6.33 -14.45 0.82
C GLN A 39 7.10 -15.13 -0.32
N ASN A 40 6.61 -16.26 -0.84
CA ASN A 40 7.27 -16.96 -1.94
C ASN A 40 7.29 -16.12 -3.22
N TYR A 41 6.33 -15.20 -3.40
CA TYR A 41 6.33 -14.27 -4.54
C TYR A 41 7.61 -13.42 -4.61
N LEU A 42 8.22 -13.13 -3.46
CA LEU A 42 9.39 -12.28 -3.34
C LEU A 42 10.71 -13.04 -3.05
N LYS A 43 10.68 -14.39 -3.13
CA LYS A 43 11.84 -15.23 -2.85
C LYS A 43 13.06 -14.85 -3.69
N SER A 44 12.87 -14.55 -4.98
CA SER A 44 13.92 -14.16 -5.91
C SER A 44 14.66 -12.88 -5.53
N VAL A 45 13.98 -11.96 -4.86
CA VAL A 45 14.52 -10.65 -4.46
C VAL A 45 14.80 -10.53 -2.97
N SER A 46 14.49 -11.55 -2.18
CA SER A 46 14.60 -11.52 -0.71
C SER A 46 16.01 -11.24 -0.20
N LYS A 47 17.05 -11.66 -0.95
CA LYS A 47 18.48 -11.43 -0.64
C LYS A 47 19.04 -10.18 -1.32
N SER A 48 18.24 -9.44 -2.11
CA SER A 48 18.72 -8.23 -2.79
C SER A 48 19.07 -7.13 -1.78
N LYS A 49 20.22 -6.46 -1.99
CA LYS A 49 20.60 -5.26 -1.21
C LYS A 49 19.58 -4.12 -1.32
N ASN A 50 18.78 -4.14 -2.39
CA ASN A 50 17.76 -3.14 -2.65
C ASN A 50 16.42 -3.47 -1.98
N TYR A 51 16.26 -4.64 -1.36
CA TYR A 51 15.02 -5.07 -0.71
C TYR A 51 15.16 -5.14 0.80
N LYS A 52 14.18 -4.61 1.51
CA LYS A 52 14.06 -4.76 2.97
C LYS A 52 12.60 -5.04 3.32
N PHE A 53 12.37 -6.08 4.09
CA PHE A 53 11.06 -6.46 4.58
C PHE A 53 10.89 -6.09 6.06
N TYR A 54 9.71 -5.60 6.40
CA TYR A 54 9.31 -5.31 7.77
C TYR A 54 7.89 -5.85 8.03
N LYS A 55 7.78 -6.78 8.98
CA LYS A 55 6.49 -7.26 9.45
C LYS A 55 5.88 -6.21 10.39
N ILE A 56 5.10 -5.30 9.83
CA ILE A 56 4.48 -4.18 10.55
C ILE A 56 3.06 -4.00 10.05
N ASN A 57 2.10 -3.79 10.98
CA ASN A 57 0.76 -3.36 10.65
C ASN A 57 0.76 -1.85 10.35
N ILE A 58 0.07 -1.43 9.28
CA ILE A 58 -0.05 -0.03 8.86
C ILE A 58 -0.73 0.85 9.90
N LEU A 59 -1.47 0.29 10.84
CA LEU A 59 -2.01 0.98 12.02
C LEU A 59 -0.92 1.48 12.97
N ASN A 60 0.30 0.94 12.90
CA ASN A 60 1.38 1.35 13.79
C ASN A 60 2.09 2.60 13.28
N THR A 61 1.42 3.75 13.41
CA THR A 61 1.92 5.07 12.98
C THR A 61 3.36 5.34 13.46
N LYS A 62 3.71 4.97 14.71
CA LYS A 62 5.06 5.21 15.27
C LYS A 62 6.14 4.46 14.51
N LYS A 63 5.93 3.16 14.22
CA LYS A 63 6.88 2.36 13.44
C LYS A 63 7.01 2.87 12.00
N ILE A 64 5.90 3.30 11.39
CA ILE A 64 5.91 3.89 10.04
C ILE A 64 6.73 5.20 10.02
N ILE A 65 6.53 6.10 10.99
CA ILE A 65 7.33 7.33 11.12
C ILE A 65 8.82 7.01 11.22
N ASN A 66 9.19 6.01 12.01
CA ASN A 66 10.60 5.61 12.15
C ASN A 66 11.19 5.12 10.81
N LEU A 67 10.42 4.38 10.01
CA LEU A 67 10.85 3.96 8.67
C LEU A 67 10.96 5.15 7.71
N ILE A 68 10.00 6.08 7.74
CA ILE A 68 10.06 7.31 6.93
C ILE A 68 11.33 8.12 7.30
N LYS A 69 11.61 8.30 8.59
CA LYS A 69 12.82 8.99 9.05
C LYS A 69 14.11 8.31 8.57
N LYS A 70 14.15 6.97 8.69
CA LYS A 70 15.34 6.17 8.35
C LYS A 70 15.63 6.18 6.85
N TYR A 71 14.59 6.05 6.03
CA TYR A 71 14.77 5.80 4.59
C TYR A 71 14.47 7.01 3.71
N LYS A 72 13.82 8.04 4.24
CA LYS A 72 13.43 9.27 3.53
C LYS A 72 12.87 8.96 2.14
N PRO A 73 11.77 8.18 2.06
CA PRO A 73 11.25 7.70 0.79
C PRO A 73 10.79 8.86 -0.09
N ILE A 74 10.90 8.69 -1.41
CA ILE A 74 10.31 9.63 -2.37
C ILE A 74 8.87 9.28 -2.70
N TYR A 75 8.47 8.01 -2.52
CA TYR A 75 7.10 7.54 -2.69
C TYR A 75 6.72 6.59 -1.56
N ILE A 76 5.44 6.62 -1.19
CA ILE A 76 4.77 5.54 -0.46
C ILE A 76 3.65 5.02 -1.36
N PHE A 77 3.70 3.74 -1.72
CA PHE A 77 2.65 3.04 -2.43
C PHE A 77 1.85 2.20 -1.43
N ASN A 78 0.58 2.50 -1.27
CA ASN A 78 -0.29 1.74 -0.37
C ASN A 78 -1.11 0.72 -1.15
N PHE A 79 -0.64 -0.56 -1.12
CA PHE A 79 -1.38 -1.72 -1.60
C PHE A 79 -2.06 -2.49 -0.46
N ALA A 80 -1.79 -2.11 0.80
CA ALA A 80 -2.38 -2.80 1.95
C ALA A 80 -3.88 -2.53 2.00
N ALA A 81 -4.67 -3.57 1.77
CA ALA A 81 -6.12 -3.56 1.83
C ALA A 81 -6.66 -4.96 2.12
N GLU A 82 -7.86 -5.02 2.70
CA GLU A 82 -8.74 -6.18 2.66
C GLU A 82 -9.65 -6.00 1.44
N SER A 83 -9.71 -7.00 0.53
CA SER A 83 -10.40 -6.88 -0.77
C SER A 83 -11.40 -8.00 -1.06
N HIS A 84 -11.51 -9.04 -0.20
CA HIS A 84 -12.46 -10.14 -0.41
C HIS A 84 -13.87 -9.77 0.07
N VAL A 85 -14.78 -9.54 -0.87
CA VAL A 85 -16.18 -9.11 -0.60
C VAL A 85 -16.89 -10.03 0.40
N ASP A 86 -16.87 -11.36 0.21
CA ASP A 86 -17.53 -12.30 1.12
C ASP A 86 -17.01 -12.21 2.57
N ASN A 87 -15.73 -11.87 2.74
CA ASN A 87 -15.16 -11.66 4.06
C ASN A 87 -15.64 -10.35 4.68
N SER A 88 -15.95 -9.32 3.88
CA SER A 88 -16.47 -8.05 4.39
C SER A 88 -17.86 -8.20 5.00
N ILE A 89 -18.69 -9.04 4.40
CA ILE A 89 -20.03 -9.35 4.89
C ILE A 89 -19.95 -10.10 6.22
N LYS A 90 -19.01 -11.03 6.35
CA LYS A 90 -18.85 -11.85 7.57
C LYS A 90 -18.16 -11.09 8.71
N ASN A 91 -17.23 -10.21 8.41
CA ASN A 91 -16.46 -9.46 9.40
C ASN A 91 -15.94 -8.13 8.82
N SER A 92 -16.77 -7.11 8.89
CA SER A 92 -16.47 -5.75 8.43
C SER A 92 -15.35 -5.06 9.20
N ASP A 93 -15.11 -5.43 10.46
CA ASP A 93 -14.11 -4.77 11.32
C ASP A 93 -12.70 -4.82 10.73
N LYS A 94 -12.33 -5.92 10.09
CA LYS A 94 -11.02 -6.05 9.42
C LYS A 94 -10.88 -5.05 8.29
N PHE A 95 -11.97 -4.83 7.53
CA PHE A 95 -11.99 -3.88 6.41
C PHE A 95 -11.90 -2.44 6.92
N ILE A 96 -12.67 -2.08 7.93
CA ILE A 96 -12.60 -0.76 8.58
C ILE A 96 -11.19 -0.53 9.12
N ASN A 97 -10.64 -1.50 9.86
CA ASN A 97 -9.31 -1.38 10.45
C ASN A 97 -8.21 -1.23 9.39
N THR A 98 -8.25 -2.03 8.32
CA THR A 98 -7.19 -1.98 7.30
C THR A 98 -7.41 -0.83 6.32
N ASN A 99 -8.60 -0.74 5.72
CA ASN A 99 -8.81 0.16 4.58
C ASN A 99 -9.04 1.60 5.02
N ILE A 100 -9.70 1.81 6.17
CA ILE A 100 -10.01 3.16 6.69
C ILE A 100 -8.94 3.58 7.70
N LEU A 101 -8.88 2.92 8.86
CA LEU A 101 -7.99 3.34 9.94
C LEU A 101 -6.51 3.14 9.60
N GLY A 102 -6.17 2.08 8.84
CA GLY A 102 -4.82 1.83 8.35
C GLY A 102 -4.35 2.92 7.39
N THR A 103 -5.17 3.27 6.39
CA THR A 103 -4.88 4.38 5.46
C THR A 103 -4.76 5.71 6.19
N HIS A 104 -5.68 6.01 7.11
CA HIS A 104 -5.59 7.20 7.97
C HIS A 104 -4.29 7.24 8.78
N SER A 105 -3.87 6.10 9.35
CA SER A 105 -2.61 6.00 10.11
C SER A 105 -1.38 6.26 9.25
N LEU A 106 -1.38 5.78 7.99
CA LEU A 106 -0.32 6.07 7.02
C LEU A 106 -0.27 7.56 6.69
N LEU A 107 -1.40 8.17 6.37
CA LEU A 107 -1.49 9.61 6.08
C LEU A 107 -1.04 10.45 7.26
N LYS A 108 -1.43 10.06 8.48
CA LYS A 108 -0.98 10.70 9.73
C LYS A 108 0.54 10.57 9.91
N ALA A 109 1.14 9.42 9.57
CA ALA A 109 2.59 9.23 9.61
C ALA A 109 3.29 10.14 8.60
N VAL A 110 2.79 10.24 7.38
CA VAL A 110 3.29 11.15 6.34
C VAL A 110 3.23 12.61 6.81
N LEU A 111 2.07 13.04 7.29
CA LEU A 111 1.86 14.42 7.76
C LEU A 111 2.84 14.78 8.89
N ARG A 112 3.01 13.90 9.87
CA ARG A 112 3.96 14.08 10.98
C ARG A 112 5.42 14.05 10.52
N SER A 113 5.70 13.51 9.36
CA SER A 113 7.04 13.42 8.77
C SER A 113 7.29 14.47 7.68
N LYS A 114 6.35 15.39 7.42
CA LYS A 114 6.41 16.37 6.32
C LYS A 114 7.72 17.14 6.25
N LYS A 115 8.28 17.55 7.39
CA LYS A 115 9.54 18.33 7.47
C LYS A 115 10.78 17.59 6.96
N ILE A 116 10.74 16.25 6.89
CA ILE A 116 11.88 15.40 6.47
C ILE A 116 11.68 14.74 5.10
N LEU A 117 10.47 14.82 4.56
CA LEU A 117 10.16 14.36 3.21
C LEU A 117 10.51 15.43 2.19
N SER A 118 10.92 15.01 1.00
CA SER A 118 11.22 15.95 -0.09
C SER A 118 9.94 16.66 -0.57
N THR A 119 10.10 17.81 -1.22
CA THR A 119 8.99 18.54 -1.85
C THR A 119 8.35 17.74 -2.99
N SER A 120 9.10 16.82 -3.60
CA SER A 120 8.63 15.92 -4.67
C SER A 120 8.04 14.60 -4.13
N PHE A 121 7.92 14.42 -2.81
CA PHE A 121 7.32 13.23 -2.23
C PHE A 121 5.86 13.08 -2.68
N LYS A 122 5.46 11.82 -2.97
CA LYS A 122 4.06 11.46 -3.25
C LYS A 122 3.63 10.27 -2.42
N PHE A 123 2.42 10.33 -1.90
CA PHE A 123 1.68 9.19 -1.38
C PHE A 123 0.72 8.71 -2.47
N ILE A 124 0.80 7.44 -2.84
CA ILE A 124 -0.01 6.82 -3.87
C ILE A 124 -0.90 5.76 -3.22
N GLN A 125 -2.21 6.01 -3.21
CA GLN A 125 -3.21 5.05 -2.78
C GLN A 125 -3.63 4.21 -3.98
N ILE A 126 -3.49 2.88 -3.88
CA ILE A 126 -4.08 1.97 -4.85
C ILE A 126 -5.56 1.81 -4.45
N SER A 127 -6.43 2.27 -5.32
CA SER A 127 -7.88 2.26 -5.15
C SER A 127 -8.51 1.11 -5.95
N THR A 128 -9.79 1.17 -6.20
CA THR A 128 -10.60 0.18 -6.88
C THR A 128 -11.56 0.87 -7.85
N ASP A 129 -12.01 0.16 -8.87
CA ASP A 129 -13.06 0.58 -9.79
C ASP A 129 -14.45 0.62 -9.15
N GLU A 130 -14.65 -0.09 -8.03
CA GLU A 130 -15.88 -0.04 -7.23
C GLU A 130 -16.27 1.38 -6.79
N VAL A 131 -15.31 2.32 -6.82
CA VAL A 131 -15.61 3.76 -6.51
C VAL A 131 -16.58 4.38 -7.53
N PHE A 132 -16.71 3.80 -8.73
CA PHE A 132 -17.63 4.28 -9.76
C PHE A 132 -19.02 3.62 -9.67
N GLY A 133 -19.15 2.49 -8.92
CA GLY A 133 -20.40 1.73 -8.79
C GLY A 133 -20.84 1.09 -10.09
N ASP A 134 -22.14 0.79 -10.19
CA ASP A 134 -22.71 0.18 -11.38
C ASP A 134 -22.72 1.14 -12.56
N VAL A 135 -22.12 0.72 -13.67
CA VAL A 135 -22.07 1.49 -14.91
C VAL A 135 -22.94 0.86 -15.99
N LYS A 136 -23.38 1.68 -16.94
CA LYS A 136 -24.17 1.18 -18.09
C LYS A 136 -23.39 0.17 -18.91
N LYS A 137 -24.07 -0.79 -19.50
CA LYS A 137 -23.47 -1.77 -20.41
C LYS A 137 -22.65 -1.07 -21.50
N ASN A 138 -21.41 -1.54 -21.69
CA ASN A 138 -20.43 -0.99 -22.64
C ASN A 138 -19.88 0.42 -22.27
N TYR A 139 -20.11 0.94 -21.07
CA TYR A 139 -19.46 2.13 -20.60
C TYR A 139 -18.13 1.79 -19.91
N LEU A 140 -17.09 2.54 -20.20
CA LEU A 140 -15.79 2.46 -19.53
C LEU A 140 -15.62 3.71 -18.65
N SER A 141 -15.50 3.49 -17.36
CA SER A 141 -15.28 4.58 -16.39
C SER A 141 -13.99 5.33 -16.68
N LYS A 142 -14.01 6.63 -16.48
CA LYS A 142 -12.88 7.54 -16.65
C LYS A 142 -12.57 8.24 -15.34
N GLU A 143 -11.34 8.75 -15.20
CA GLU A 143 -10.89 9.47 -14.00
C GLU A 143 -11.71 10.75 -13.73
N SER A 144 -12.38 11.31 -14.74
CA SER A 144 -13.26 12.46 -14.63
C SER A 144 -14.67 12.13 -14.17
N ASP A 145 -15.04 10.84 -14.11
CA ASP A 145 -16.38 10.44 -13.75
C ASP A 145 -16.63 10.65 -12.26
N ARG A 146 -17.89 10.92 -11.93
CA ARG A 146 -18.31 11.07 -10.54
C ARG A 146 -18.26 9.73 -9.82
N TYR A 147 -17.69 9.73 -8.63
CA TYR A 147 -17.75 8.56 -7.76
C TYR A 147 -19.18 8.32 -7.31
N ASN A 148 -19.61 7.08 -7.41
CA ASN A 148 -20.96 6.63 -7.07
C ASN A 148 -20.95 5.17 -6.58
N PRO A 149 -20.19 4.87 -5.50
CA PRO A 149 -20.12 3.50 -4.98
C PRO A 149 -21.50 3.00 -4.59
N SER A 150 -21.78 1.71 -4.85
CA SER A 150 -23.04 1.02 -4.50
C SER A 150 -23.12 0.66 -3.02
#